data_7f740701f441049cc99a80615c9645e1
#
_entry.id   7f740701f441049cc99a80615c9645e1
#
_cell.length_a   1.000
_cell.length_b   1.000
_cell.length_c   1.000
_cell.angle_alpha   90.00
_cell.angle_beta   90.00
_cell.angle_gamma   90.00
#
_symmetry.space_group_name_H-M   'P 1'
#
loop_
_entity.id
_entity.type
_entity.pdbx_description
1 polymer ?
#
loop_
_entity_poly.entity_id
_entity_poly.type
_entity_poly.pdbx_seq_one_letter_code
_entity_poly.pdbx_strand_id
1 'polypeptide(L)'
;MELSSLFLAGKGSALTSFFSTAFLVVFLPFCLVVYSLMPRRGKKYFLLAADCAFFWLISGKLLVYLLLTALSMHYFGLWLDKTQSETKLLLAQTEKAERKTVRKRQQVVQHRILLLAVILHIGVLFALKYSGFAATNVNTLLAHLHIPVQLAIPKYVMPIGISFFTLQALSYIVDVQRGVTKADTNLLRLTLFISFFPQIVEGPICRYDQTAQQLWDAKPITYENLTLGLQRIAYGMMKKVIIADRLNPLVRNVFNNYTDFDGGVIALAAVCYTVQLYMDFSGSMDAVTGTAQILGITMPENFRQPFFSKTISEFWKRWHITLGTWFKDYVFYPVVTLKPLEKLTSAARKRLGNHYGPLLASAVALFCVWFCNGLWHGAAWSYLFFGMYHFVLILGGNIIAPPVRAVNARLHIRAESFPYRLLQMLRTTVLVIIGELFFRANGLRAGMQMFRTMVTGFAFPVFDDALFKALGIDKFDLMIVAVTLLIVFVVSVINEKGKSVRALLAQRPAAVRWTVFYALILFIIVFGAYGKGYIPVDPMYANF
;
A
#
# COMPACT_ATOMS: atom_id res chain seq x y z
N MET A 1 4.85 25.48 19.15
CA MET A 1 5.01 24.01 19.11
C MET A 1 5.97 23.66 20.24
N GLU A 2 5.48 23.02 21.30
CA GLU A 2 6.35 22.66 22.42
C GLU A 2 7.31 21.55 21.99
N LEU A 3 8.60 21.71 22.26
CA LEU A 3 9.64 20.71 22.00
C LEU A 3 9.29 19.32 22.60
N SER A 4 8.53 19.32 23.70
CA SER A 4 8.03 18.11 24.35
C SER A 4 7.12 17.26 23.43
N SER A 5 6.34 17.87 22.52
CA SER A 5 5.47 17.16 21.59
C SER A 5 6.22 16.45 20.47
N LEU A 6 7.49 16.81 20.23
CA LEU A 6 8.35 16.15 19.23
C LEU A 6 8.77 14.73 19.68
N PHE A 7 8.74 14.46 20.98
CA PHE A 7 9.27 13.22 21.56
C PHE A 7 8.20 12.37 22.26
N LEU A 8 6.91 12.67 22.06
CA LEU A 8 5.85 11.82 22.56
C LEU A 8 5.87 10.48 21.83
N ALA A 9 6.27 9.43 22.55
CA ALA A 9 6.22 8.06 22.03
C ALA A 9 4.77 7.57 21.96
N GLY A 10 4.37 6.99 20.82
CA GLY A 10 3.05 6.38 20.63
C GLY A 10 2.10 7.16 19.71
N LYS A 11 0.80 6.83 19.76
CA LYS A 11 -0.25 7.51 18.99
C LYS A 11 -0.24 9.01 19.32
N GLY A 12 0.08 9.83 18.32
CA GLY A 12 0.22 11.29 18.47
C GLY A 12 1.64 11.80 18.32
N SER A 13 2.64 10.95 18.12
CA SER A 13 3.99 11.38 17.78
C SER A 13 3.98 12.15 16.46
N ALA A 14 4.54 13.35 16.46
CA ALA A 14 4.68 14.16 15.25
C ALA A 14 5.54 13.48 14.15
N LEU A 15 6.29 12.43 14.50
CA LEU A 15 7.12 11.66 13.57
C LEU A 15 6.34 10.61 12.76
N THR A 16 5.07 10.35 13.06
CA THR A 16 4.25 9.39 12.31
C THR A 16 3.96 9.84 10.88
N SER A 17 4.04 11.13 10.59
CA SER A 17 3.93 11.69 9.24
C SER A 17 5.29 12.10 8.69
N PHE A 18 5.64 11.62 7.51
CA PHE A 18 6.84 12.03 6.76
C PHE A 18 6.82 13.50 6.29
N PHE A 19 5.69 14.18 6.41
CA PHE A 19 5.51 15.60 6.08
C PHE A 19 5.47 16.50 7.31
N SER A 20 5.63 15.94 8.50
CA SER A 20 5.70 16.74 9.72
C SER A 20 6.99 17.56 9.79
N THR A 21 6.92 18.73 10.44
CA THR A 21 8.11 19.56 10.74
C THR A 21 9.14 18.76 11.54
N ALA A 22 8.67 17.91 12.46
CA ALA A 22 9.56 17.05 13.25
C ALA A 22 10.38 16.10 12.37
N PHE A 23 9.76 15.50 11.36
CA PHE A 23 10.47 14.61 10.44
C PHE A 23 11.35 15.38 9.46
N LEU A 24 10.79 16.35 8.71
CA LEU A 24 11.47 17.02 7.60
C LEU A 24 12.56 18.01 8.05
N VAL A 25 12.38 18.67 9.20
CA VAL A 25 13.29 19.74 9.65
C VAL A 25 14.24 19.27 10.74
N VAL A 26 13.85 18.27 11.53
CA VAL A 26 14.67 17.80 12.66
C VAL A 26 15.25 16.42 12.39
N PHE A 27 14.41 15.39 12.28
CA PHE A 27 14.86 14.00 12.23
C PHE A 27 15.65 13.67 10.96
N LEU A 28 15.08 13.98 9.80
CA LEU A 28 15.72 13.65 8.52
C LEU A 28 17.05 14.42 8.32
N PRO A 29 17.13 15.74 8.49
CA PRO A 29 18.41 16.46 8.38
C PRO A 29 19.46 15.97 9.39
N PHE A 30 19.07 15.72 10.64
CA PHE A 30 19.97 15.14 11.64
C PHE A 30 20.53 13.79 11.15
N CYS A 31 19.67 12.89 10.69
CA CYS A 31 20.10 11.59 10.16
C CYS A 31 21.04 11.73 8.96
N LEU A 32 20.74 12.64 8.01
CA LEU A 32 21.57 12.84 6.83
C LEU A 32 22.94 13.43 7.17
N VAL A 33 23.01 14.39 8.08
CA VAL A 33 24.27 15.01 8.54
C VAL A 33 25.14 13.96 9.24
N VAL A 34 24.60 13.26 10.23
CA VAL A 34 25.37 12.25 10.97
C VAL A 34 25.79 11.12 10.05
N TYR A 35 24.88 10.63 9.18
CA TYR A 35 25.21 9.62 8.19
C TYR A 35 26.35 10.05 7.25
N SER A 36 26.37 11.33 6.84
CA SER A 36 27.43 11.86 5.98
C SER A 36 28.78 11.90 6.67
N LEU A 37 28.79 12.26 7.95
CA LEU A 37 30.01 12.36 8.79
C LEU A 37 30.56 10.99 9.21
N MET A 38 29.73 9.95 9.23
CA MET A 38 30.15 8.61 9.64
C MET A 38 31.13 7.98 8.63
N PRO A 39 32.17 7.27 9.12
CA PRO A 39 33.02 6.46 8.25
C PRO A 39 32.22 5.37 7.57
N ARG A 40 32.61 4.97 6.34
CA ARG A 40 31.85 4.03 5.49
C ARG A 40 31.41 2.75 6.23
N ARG A 41 32.29 2.19 7.07
CA ARG A 41 31.98 0.98 7.85
C ARG A 41 30.93 1.22 8.95
N GLY A 42 30.83 2.44 9.47
CA GLY A 42 29.90 2.82 10.54
C GLY A 42 28.50 3.17 10.04
N LYS A 43 28.36 3.60 8.78
CA LYS A 43 27.07 4.11 8.21
C LYS A 43 25.90 3.15 8.40
N LYS A 44 26.09 1.85 8.13
CA LYS A 44 25.05 0.83 8.29
C LYS A 44 24.60 0.63 9.74
N TYR A 45 25.51 0.72 10.69
CA TYR A 45 25.19 0.61 12.11
C TYR A 45 24.50 1.87 12.64
N PHE A 46 24.92 3.03 12.15
CA PHE A 46 24.20 4.29 12.44
C PHE A 46 22.77 4.24 11.88
N LEU A 47 22.59 3.77 10.64
CA LEU A 47 21.27 3.64 10.01
C LEU A 47 20.39 2.70 10.82
N LEU A 48 20.89 1.54 11.24
CA LEU A 48 20.17 0.62 12.11
C LEU A 48 19.78 1.26 13.46
N ALA A 49 20.70 2.01 14.07
CA ALA A 49 20.41 2.73 15.30
C ALA A 49 19.34 3.81 15.11
N ALA A 50 19.41 4.56 14.00
CA ALA A 50 18.41 5.57 13.63
C ALA A 50 17.03 4.94 13.38
N ASP A 51 16.97 3.77 12.71
CA ASP A 51 15.74 3.02 12.49
C ASP A 51 15.10 2.57 13.81
N CYS A 52 15.88 1.99 14.71
CA CYS A 52 15.41 1.59 16.04
C CYS A 52 14.96 2.81 16.88
N ALA A 53 15.71 3.91 16.82
CA ALA A 53 15.34 5.14 17.50
C ALA A 53 14.04 5.73 16.93
N PHE A 54 13.91 5.79 15.60
CA PHE A 54 12.68 6.23 14.95
C PHE A 54 11.48 5.38 15.38
N PHE A 55 11.62 4.06 15.32
CA PHE A 55 10.54 3.17 15.73
C PHE A 55 10.20 3.32 17.21
N TRP A 56 11.21 3.47 18.09
CA TRP A 56 10.98 3.76 19.50
C TRP A 56 10.20 5.05 19.71
N LEU A 57 10.54 6.12 18.97
CA LEU A 57 9.86 7.41 19.06
C LEU A 57 8.39 7.37 18.61
N ILE A 58 8.04 6.47 17.67
CA ILE A 58 6.66 6.35 17.17
C ILE A 58 5.84 5.26 17.85
N SER A 59 6.47 4.20 18.37
CA SER A 59 5.78 3.02 18.90
C SER A 59 6.25 2.59 20.31
N GLY A 60 7.27 3.25 20.86
CA GLY A 60 7.78 2.98 22.20
C GLY A 60 8.18 1.52 22.41
N LYS A 61 7.73 0.92 23.52
CA LYS A 61 8.03 -0.47 23.93
C LYS A 61 7.64 -1.50 22.87
N LEU A 62 6.78 -1.17 21.92
CA LEU A 62 6.35 -2.06 20.85
C LEU A 62 7.48 -2.35 19.83
N LEU A 63 8.64 -1.68 19.92
CA LEU A 63 9.87 -2.04 19.22
C LEU A 63 10.22 -3.52 19.40
N VAL A 64 9.86 -4.13 20.54
CA VAL A 64 10.08 -5.56 20.79
C VAL A 64 9.46 -6.46 19.71
N TYR A 65 8.28 -6.11 19.17
CA TYR A 65 7.64 -6.88 18.10
C TYR A 65 8.47 -6.89 16.82
N LEU A 66 9.05 -5.73 16.45
CA LEU A 66 9.93 -5.61 15.29
C LEU A 66 11.20 -6.46 15.47
N LEU A 67 11.85 -6.36 16.62
CA LEU A 67 13.07 -7.11 16.92
C LEU A 67 12.80 -8.63 16.97
N LEU A 68 11.69 -9.07 17.58
CA LEU A 68 11.28 -10.48 17.57
C LEU A 68 10.93 -10.96 16.16
N THR A 69 10.37 -10.10 15.32
CA THR A 69 10.14 -10.44 13.90
C THR A 69 11.45 -10.64 13.16
N ALA A 70 12.45 -9.76 13.34
CA ALA A 70 13.78 -9.93 12.76
C ALA A 70 14.46 -11.22 13.21
N LEU A 71 14.38 -11.50 14.51
CA LEU A 71 14.92 -12.72 15.12
C LEU A 71 14.23 -13.97 14.54
N SER A 72 12.92 -13.94 14.43
CA SER A 72 12.12 -15.01 13.82
C SER A 72 12.52 -15.26 12.36
N MET A 73 12.62 -14.19 11.54
CA MET A 73 13.10 -14.29 10.16
C MET A 73 14.46 -14.98 10.08
N HIS A 74 15.38 -14.60 10.96
CA HIS A 74 16.73 -15.15 11.01
C HIS A 74 16.70 -16.66 11.29
N TYR A 75 16.05 -17.07 12.36
CA TYR A 75 16.02 -18.48 12.75
C TYR A 75 15.24 -19.38 11.79
N PHE A 76 14.07 -18.95 11.31
CA PHE A 76 13.33 -19.71 10.31
C PHE A 76 14.08 -19.77 8.97
N GLY A 77 14.73 -18.68 8.57
CA GLY A 77 15.61 -18.66 7.39
C GLY A 77 16.74 -19.68 7.48
N LEU A 78 17.50 -19.65 8.58
CA LEU A 78 18.60 -20.60 8.82
C LEU A 78 18.10 -22.05 8.92
N TRP A 79 16.98 -22.30 9.57
CA TRP A 79 16.41 -23.65 9.68
C TRP A 79 16.02 -24.20 8.30
N LEU A 80 15.38 -23.39 7.46
CA LEU A 80 15.04 -23.78 6.09
C LEU A 80 16.29 -24.03 5.24
N ASP A 81 17.31 -23.16 5.30
CA ASP A 81 18.55 -23.30 4.55
C ASP A 81 19.33 -24.57 4.97
N LYS A 82 19.43 -24.83 6.28
CA LYS A 82 20.00 -26.06 6.83
C LYS A 82 19.28 -27.28 6.27
N THR A 83 17.93 -27.31 6.35
CA THR A 83 17.13 -28.44 5.84
C THR A 83 17.30 -28.62 4.34
N GLN A 84 17.44 -27.55 3.56
CA GLN A 84 17.73 -27.63 2.12
C GLN A 84 19.12 -28.18 1.84
N SER A 85 20.12 -27.76 2.59
CA SER A 85 21.50 -28.24 2.48
C SER A 85 21.60 -29.73 2.83
N GLU A 86 20.96 -30.15 3.92
CA GLU A 86 20.85 -31.56 4.29
C GLU A 86 20.13 -32.38 3.21
N THR A 87 19.06 -31.82 2.61
CA THR A 87 18.36 -32.46 1.50
C THR A 87 19.27 -32.70 0.30
N LYS A 88 20.11 -31.72 -0.06
CA LYS A 88 21.07 -31.87 -1.17
C LYS A 88 22.10 -32.98 -0.89
N LEU A 89 22.62 -33.05 0.34
CA LEU A 89 23.56 -34.09 0.75
C LEU A 89 22.93 -35.48 0.74
N LEU A 90 21.73 -35.62 1.31
CA LEU A 90 20.97 -36.88 1.29
C LEU A 90 20.69 -37.36 -0.14
N LEU A 91 20.27 -36.48 -1.03
CA LEU A 91 20.02 -36.83 -2.43
C LEU A 91 21.27 -37.22 -3.20
N ALA A 92 22.45 -36.68 -2.82
CA ALA A 92 23.71 -37.08 -3.43
C ALA A 92 24.10 -38.52 -3.05
N GLN A 93 23.79 -38.97 -1.83
CA GLN A 93 24.09 -40.29 -1.28
C GLN A 93 23.01 -41.34 -1.59
N THR A 94 21.81 -40.92 -2.03
CA THR A 94 20.67 -41.81 -2.27
C THR A 94 20.67 -42.32 -3.71
N GLU A 95 20.32 -43.58 -3.90
CA GLU A 95 20.12 -44.20 -5.22
C GLU A 95 19.01 -43.51 -6.02
N LYS A 96 19.16 -43.50 -7.35
CA LYS A 96 18.22 -42.79 -8.25
C LYS A 96 16.75 -43.18 -8.05
N ALA A 97 16.49 -44.45 -7.74
CA ALA A 97 15.14 -44.99 -7.52
C ALA A 97 14.44 -44.35 -6.28
N GLU A 98 15.20 -44.07 -5.23
CA GLU A 98 14.68 -43.58 -3.93
C GLU A 98 14.66 -42.05 -3.81
N ARG A 99 15.40 -41.34 -4.69
CA ARG A 99 15.51 -39.87 -4.64
C ARG A 99 14.17 -39.15 -4.61
N LYS A 100 13.16 -39.65 -5.33
CA LYS A 100 11.82 -39.07 -5.35
C LYS A 100 11.16 -39.12 -3.96
N THR A 101 11.29 -40.22 -3.27
CA THR A 101 10.73 -40.44 -1.92
C THR A 101 11.44 -39.56 -0.89
N VAL A 102 12.77 -39.52 -0.92
CA VAL A 102 13.58 -38.64 -0.05
C VAL A 102 13.22 -37.16 -0.28
N ARG A 103 13.17 -36.72 -1.54
CA ARG A 103 12.75 -35.36 -1.88
C ARG A 103 11.38 -35.01 -1.33
N LYS A 104 10.39 -35.90 -1.50
CA LYS A 104 9.04 -35.70 -0.99
C LYS A 104 9.00 -35.58 0.55
N ARG A 105 9.74 -36.45 1.25
CA ARG A 105 9.83 -36.41 2.72
C ARG A 105 10.44 -35.08 3.20
N GLN A 106 11.53 -34.63 2.58
CA GLN A 106 12.18 -33.37 2.95
C GLN A 106 11.32 -32.14 2.58
N GLN A 107 10.57 -32.17 1.49
CA GLN A 107 9.59 -31.11 1.17
C GLN A 107 8.52 -31.00 2.25
N VAL A 108 8.04 -32.11 2.82
CA VAL A 108 7.08 -32.06 3.93
C VAL A 108 7.68 -31.38 5.16
N VAL A 109 8.94 -31.65 5.48
CA VAL A 109 9.63 -30.98 6.60
C VAL A 109 9.72 -29.46 6.35
N GLN A 110 10.18 -29.05 5.17
CA GLN A 110 10.27 -27.64 4.80
C GLN A 110 8.90 -26.94 4.86
N HIS A 111 7.84 -27.60 4.39
CA HIS A 111 6.47 -27.06 4.46
C HIS A 111 5.98 -26.92 5.92
N ARG A 112 6.34 -27.85 6.82
CA ARG A 112 6.00 -27.74 8.24
C ARG A 112 6.71 -26.55 8.91
N ILE A 113 7.99 -26.33 8.60
CA ILE A 113 8.74 -25.18 9.09
C ILE A 113 8.10 -23.88 8.58
N LEU A 114 7.78 -23.80 7.29
CA LEU A 114 7.10 -22.66 6.70
C LEU A 114 5.73 -22.42 7.33
N LEU A 115 4.93 -23.48 7.52
CA LEU A 115 3.62 -23.38 8.15
C LEU A 115 3.72 -22.83 9.56
N LEU A 116 4.69 -23.30 10.35
CA LEU A 116 4.94 -22.79 11.71
C LEU A 116 5.29 -21.30 11.70
N ALA A 117 6.15 -20.87 10.76
CA ALA A 117 6.49 -19.46 10.59
C ALA A 117 5.27 -18.61 10.21
N VAL A 118 4.44 -19.09 9.28
CA VAL A 118 3.21 -18.42 8.86
C VAL A 118 2.22 -18.31 10.02
N ILE A 119 1.99 -19.41 10.75
CA ILE A 119 1.10 -19.41 11.92
C ILE A 119 1.58 -18.43 12.98
N LEU A 120 2.89 -18.36 13.25
CA LEU A 120 3.46 -17.43 14.22
C LEU A 120 3.20 -15.97 13.79
N HIS A 121 3.59 -15.58 12.58
CA HIS A 121 3.49 -14.19 12.11
C HIS A 121 2.04 -13.75 11.90
N ILE A 122 1.23 -14.58 11.22
CA ILE A 122 -0.19 -14.28 11.00
C ILE A 122 -0.98 -14.39 12.30
N GLY A 123 -0.62 -15.32 13.19
CA GLY A 123 -1.24 -15.47 14.52
C GLY A 123 -1.05 -14.24 15.40
N VAL A 124 0.17 -13.68 15.45
CA VAL A 124 0.44 -12.41 16.16
C VAL A 124 -0.36 -11.28 15.53
N LEU A 125 -0.34 -11.15 14.20
CA LEU A 125 -1.11 -10.13 13.49
C LEU A 125 -2.62 -10.29 13.75
N PHE A 126 -3.13 -11.52 13.71
CA PHE A 126 -4.54 -11.81 14.00
C PHE A 126 -4.90 -11.44 15.45
N ALA A 127 -4.10 -11.85 16.42
CA ALA A 127 -4.35 -11.54 17.81
C ALA A 127 -4.41 -10.02 18.06
N LEU A 128 -3.48 -9.26 17.49
CA LEU A 128 -3.41 -7.83 17.73
C LEU A 128 -4.45 -7.03 16.93
N LYS A 129 -4.71 -7.41 15.66
CA LYS A 129 -5.53 -6.59 14.75
C LYS A 129 -6.98 -7.08 14.63
N TYR A 130 -7.23 -8.39 14.68
CA TYR A 130 -8.54 -8.95 14.30
C TYR A 130 -9.30 -9.58 15.45
N SER A 131 -8.67 -9.87 16.61
CA SER A 131 -9.34 -10.54 17.73
C SER A 131 -10.53 -9.75 18.27
N GLY A 132 -10.45 -8.42 18.36
CA GLY A 132 -11.55 -7.57 18.78
C GLY A 132 -12.74 -7.65 17.80
N PHE A 133 -12.47 -7.57 16.50
CA PHE A 133 -13.50 -7.71 15.46
C PHE A 133 -14.14 -9.11 15.48
N ALA A 134 -13.33 -10.16 15.62
CA ALA A 134 -13.83 -11.52 15.71
C ALA A 134 -14.73 -11.70 16.95
N ALA A 135 -14.27 -11.26 18.13
CA ALA A 135 -15.06 -11.33 19.37
C ALA A 135 -16.38 -10.56 19.26
N THR A 136 -16.38 -9.37 18.66
CA THR A 136 -17.60 -8.57 18.44
C THR A 136 -18.60 -9.31 17.55
N ASN A 137 -18.14 -9.90 16.44
CA ASN A 137 -19.02 -10.65 15.53
C ASN A 137 -19.56 -11.93 16.17
N VAL A 138 -18.72 -12.65 16.93
CA VAL A 138 -19.16 -13.85 17.68
C VAL A 138 -20.21 -13.46 18.72
N ASN A 139 -19.99 -12.39 19.50
CA ASN A 139 -20.96 -11.90 20.47
C ASN A 139 -22.30 -11.52 19.82
N THR A 140 -22.25 -10.88 18.64
CA THR A 140 -23.45 -10.58 17.86
C THR A 140 -24.18 -11.86 17.45
N LEU A 141 -23.47 -12.86 16.97
CA LEU A 141 -24.04 -14.16 16.60
C LEU A 141 -24.65 -14.87 17.82
N LEU A 142 -23.94 -14.93 18.96
CA LEU A 142 -24.43 -15.53 20.19
C LEU A 142 -25.71 -14.83 20.69
N ALA A 143 -25.78 -13.50 20.59
CA ALA A 143 -26.98 -12.73 20.93
C ALA A 143 -28.17 -13.09 20.02
N HIS A 144 -27.95 -13.22 18.71
CA HIS A 144 -28.98 -13.67 17.77
C HIS A 144 -29.46 -15.10 18.02
N LEU A 145 -28.56 -15.97 18.51
CA LEU A 145 -28.90 -17.35 18.88
C LEU A 145 -29.46 -17.46 20.30
N HIS A 146 -29.65 -16.33 21.01
CA HIS A 146 -30.13 -16.27 22.41
C HIS A 146 -29.23 -17.06 23.40
N ILE A 147 -27.94 -17.19 23.10
CA ILE A 147 -26.96 -17.85 23.97
C ILE A 147 -26.41 -16.80 24.96
N PRO A 148 -26.57 -16.96 26.28
CA PRO A 148 -26.19 -15.98 27.29
C PRO A 148 -24.68 -16.02 27.61
N VAL A 149 -23.83 -16.05 26.57
CA VAL A 149 -22.37 -16.04 26.70
C VAL A 149 -21.84 -14.82 25.96
N GLN A 150 -20.95 -14.06 26.59
CA GLN A 150 -20.24 -12.96 25.97
C GLN A 150 -18.73 -13.15 26.08
N LEU A 151 -18.04 -13.08 24.94
CA LEU A 151 -16.58 -13.08 24.90
C LEU A 151 -16.07 -11.68 25.26
N ALA A 152 -15.02 -11.60 26.06
CA ALA A 152 -14.31 -10.36 26.29
C ALA A 152 -13.73 -9.82 24.96
N ILE A 153 -13.95 -8.53 24.69
CA ILE A 153 -13.42 -7.87 23.47
C ILE A 153 -12.02 -7.35 23.78
N PRO A 154 -10.95 -7.97 23.22
CA PRO A 154 -9.58 -7.54 23.47
C PRO A 154 -9.34 -6.15 22.85
N LYS A 155 -8.60 -5.31 23.59
CA LYS A 155 -8.14 -3.98 23.13
C LYS A 155 -6.61 -3.94 23.20
N TYR A 156 -5.95 -4.41 22.16
CA TYR A 156 -4.49 -4.38 22.07
C TYR A 156 -3.99 -3.09 21.45
N VAL A 157 -2.83 -2.63 21.91
CA VAL A 157 -2.09 -1.55 21.23
C VAL A 157 -1.22 -2.20 20.16
N MET A 158 -1.36 -1.76 18.92
CA MET A 158 -0.61 -2.29 17.79
C MET A 158 0.64 -1.45 17.53
N PRO A 159 1.79 -2.07 17.23
CA PRO A 159 2.94 -1.34 16.70
C PRO A 159 2.62 -0.80 15.31
N ILE A 160 3.03 0.45 15.06
CA ILE A 160 2.87 1.07 13.75
C ILE A 160 3.66 0.25 12.72
N GLY A 161 3.07 0.02 11.55
CA GLY A 161 3.70 -0.72 10.46
C GLY A 161 3.71 -2.24 10.61
N ILE A 162 3.05 -2.83 11.66
CA ILE A 162 3.04 -4.29 11.87
C ILE A 162 2.56 -5.05 10.64
N SER A 163 1.56 -4.56 9.92
CA SER A 163 1.07 -5.17 8.69
C SER A 163 2.14 -5.19 7.59
N PHE A 164 2.96 -4.14 7.49
CA PHE A 164 4.03 -4.02 6.48
C PHE A 164 5.21 -4.94 6.79
N PHE A 165 5.78 -4.85 7.98
CA PHE A 165 6.95 -5.68 8.32
C PHE A 165 6.59 -7.17 8.45
N THR A 166 5.34 -7.53 8.80
CA THR A 166 4.88 -8.91 8.75
C THR A 166 4.88 -9.47 7.32
N LEU A 167 4.39 -8.70 6.33
CA LEU A 167 4.42 -9.13 4.94
C LEU A 167 5.85 -9.25 4.40
N GLN A 168 6.75 -8.33 4.79
CA GLN A 168 8.17 -8.41 4.43
C GLN A 168 8.84 -9.66 5.03
N ALA A 169 8.57 -9.95 6.30
CA ALA A 169 9.09 -11.13 6.97
C ALA A 169 8.61 -12.42 6.32
N LEU A 170 7.32 -12.53 6.05
CA LEU A 170 6.74 -13.70 5.38
C LEU A 170 7.31 -13.87 3.97
N SER A 171 7.47 -12.78 3.20
CA SER A 171 8.06 -12.88 1.87
C SER A 171 9.48 -13.44 1.91
N TYR A 172 10.32 -12.95 2.84
CA TYR A 172 11.67 -13.45 3.01
C TYR A 172 11.70 -14.95 3.34
N ILE A 173 10.91 -15.41 4.31
CA ILE A 173 10.88 -16.82 4.73
C ILE A 173 10.40 -17.72 3.57
N VAL A 174 9.37 -17.29 2.83
CA VAL A 174 8.87 -18.02 1.65
C VAL A 174 9.91 -18.06 0.54
N ASP A 175 10.60 -16.95 0.30
CA ASP A 175 11.62 -16.84 -0.75
C ASP A 175 12.86 -17.72 -0.42
N VAL A 176 13.24 -17.82 0.85
CA VAL A 176 14.26 -18.78 1.31
C VAL A 176 13.76 -20.21 1.09
N GLN A 177 12.53 -20.53 1.46
CA GLN A 177 11.95 -21.88 1.27
C GLN A 177 11.89 -22.27 -0.23
N ARG A 178 11.61 -21.32 -1.11
CA ARG A 178 11.58 -21.54 -2.58
C ARG A 178 12.98 -21.58 -3.21
N GLY A 179 14.01 -21.19 -2.47
CA GLY A 179 15.39 -21.07 -2.98
C GLY A 179 15.60 -19.85 -3.89
N VAL A 180 14.70 -18.87 -3.84
CA VAL A 180 14.84 -17.57 -4.55
C VAL A 180 15.92 -16.73 -3.88
N THR A 181 15.95 -16.75 -2.55
CA THR A 181 16.94 -16.05 -1.73
C THR A 181 17.64 -17.03 -0.79
N LYS A 182 18.94 -16.86 -0.54
CA LYS A 182 19.64 -17.61 0.50
C LYS A 182 19.31 -17.03 1.87
N ALA A 183 19.33 -17.88 2.90
CA ALA A 183 19.17 -17.40 4.26
C ALA A 183 20.32 -16.46 4.64
N ASP A 184 19.96 -15.35 5.27
CA ASP A 184 20.95 -14.40 5.77
C ASP A 184 21.46 -14.83 7.15
N THR A 185 22.76 -15.01 7.26
CA THR A 185 23.44 -15.31 8.52
C THR A 185 23.65 -14.08 9.40
N ASN A 186 23.43 -12.88 8.88
CA ASN A 186 23.63 -11.62 9.59
C ASN A 186 22.30 -11.04 10.09
N LEU A 187 22.02 -11.26 11.37
CA LEU A 187 20.81 -10.75 12.03
C LEU A 187 20.69 -9.21 11.93
N LEU A 188 21.80 -8.46 12.01
CA LEU A 188 21.76 -6.99 11.94
C LEU A 188 21.32 -6.50 10.55
N ARG A 189 21.73 -7.21 9.47
CA ARG A 189 21.29 -6.90 8.11
C ARG A 189 19.80 -7.18 7.92
N LEU A 190 19.28 -8.29 8.47
CA LEU A 190 17.85 -8.57 8.47
C LEU A 190 17.06 -7.52 9.26
N THR A 191 17.56 -7.14 10.44
CA THR A 191 16.93 -6.10 11.25
C THR A 191 16.89 -4.79 10.50
N LEU A 192 18.02 -4.35 9.90
CA LEU A 192 18.10 -3.14 9.09
C LEU A 192 17.10 -3.16 7.93
N PHE A 193 16.94 -4.31 7.27
CA PHE A 193 15.98 -4.47 6.16
C PHE A 193 14.54 -4.21 6.57
N ILE A 194 14.09 -4.78 7.68
CA ILE A 194 12.68 -4.63 8.10
C ILE A 194 12.40 -3.37 8.91
N SER A 195 13.44 -2.77 9.53
CA SER A 195 13.30 -1.58 10.39
C SER A 195 13.47 -0.27 9.63
N PHE A 196 13.91 -0.29 8.38
CA PHE A 196 14.29 0.91 7.61
C PHE A 196 13.24 2.01 7.72
N PHE A 197 13.59 3.11 8.41
CA PHE A 197 12.65 4.13 8.88
C PHE A 197 11.81 4.77 7.76
N PRO A 198 12.32 4.96 6.52
CA PRO A 198 11.48 5.54 5.48
C PRO A 198 10.31 4.64 5.06
N GLN A 199 10.45 3.31 5.16
CA GLN A 199 9.43 2.37 4.68
C GLN A 199 8.51 1.81 5.78
N ILE A 200 8.92 1.89 7.06
CA ILE A 200 8.27 1.10 8.11
C ILE A 200 6.84 1.51 8.44
N VAL A 201 6.48 2.79 8.25
CA VAL A 201 5.13 3.31 8.53
C VAL A 201 4.15 2.91 7.44
N GLU A 202 4.46 3.24 6.18
CA GLU A 202 3.58 3.03 5.02
C GLU A 202 4.34 2.91 3.68
N GLY A 203 5.62 2.53 3.72
CA GLY A 203 6.48 2.46 2.54
C GLY A 203 6.14 1.31 1.58
N PRO A 204 6.85 1.21 0.44
CA PRO A 204 6.74 0.06 -0.43
C PRO A 204 7.07 -1.25 0.30
N ILE A 205 6.31 -2.32 0.03
CA ILE A 205 6.59 -3.65 0.59
C ILE A 205 7.74 -4.28 -0.20
N CYS A 206 8.96 -3.93 0.18
CA CYS A 206 10.17 -4.39 -0.48
C CYS A 206 10.42 -5.88 -0.24
N ARG A 207 11.02 -6.56 -1.24
CA ARG A 207 11.59 -7.90 -1.06
C ARG A 207 13.00 -7.78 -0.51
N TYR A 208 13.45 -8.83 0.19
CA TYR A 208 14.78 -8.87 0.77
C TYR A 208 15.89 -8.63 -0.26
N ASP A 209 15.81 -9.28 -1.41
CA ASP A 209 16.78 -9.18 -2.51
C ASP A 209 16.83 -7.79 -3.18
N GLN A 210 15.75 -7.00 -3.06
CA GLN A 210 15.67 -5.67 -3.67
C GLN A 210 16.46 -4.61 -2.89
N THR A 211 16.45 -4.65 -1.56
CA THR A 211 16.95 -3.52 -0.75
C THR A 211 17.94 -3.89 0.34
N ALA A 212 17.95 -5.14 0.85
CA ALA A 212 18.78 -5.51 2.00
C ALA A 212 20.28 -5.30 1.76
N GLN A 213 20.78 -5.67 0.58
CA GLN A 213 22.20 -5.49 0.24
C GLN A 213 22.54 -4.00 0.05
N GLN A 214 21.66 -3.22 -0.59
CA GLN A 214 21.85 -1.78 -0.76
C GLN A 214 21.94 -1.05 0.60
N LEU A 215 21.05 -1.42 1.54
CA LEU A 215 21.06 -0.92 2.92
C LEU A 215 22.35 -1.28 3.65
N TRP A 216 22.83 -2.51 3.49
CA TRP A 216 24.05 -2.99 4.15
C TRP A 216 25.33 -2.39 3.58
N ASP A 217 25.34 -2.09 2.28
CA ASP A 217 26.46 -1.42 1.61
C ASP A 217 26.62 0.03 2.07
N ALA A 218 25.54 0.68 2.46
CA ALA A 218 25.46 2.01 3.04
C ALA A 218 26.34 3.03 2.28
N LYS A 219 26.00 3.27 1.02
CA LYS A 219 26.76 4.14 0.11
C LYS A 219 26.78 5.59 0.60
N PRO A 220 27.84 6.37 0.29
CA PRO A 220 27.86 7.80 0.57
C PRO A 220 26.72 8.54 -0.15
N ILE A 221 26.23 9.62 0.47
CA ILE A 221 25.31 10.53 -0.18
C ILE A 221 26.04 11.26 -1.30
N THR A 222 25.52 11.19 -2.52
CA THR A 222 26.01 11.95 -3.66
C THR A 222 25.15 13.19 -3.88
N TYR A 223 25.71 14.22 -4.51
CA TYR A 223 24.96 15.43 -4.88
C TYR A 223 23.74 15.08 -5.77
N GLU A 224 23.92 14.15 -6.70
CA GLU A 224 22.84 13.68 -7.58
C GLU A 224 21.71 13.03 -6.78
N ASN A 225 22.03 12.08 -5.89
CA ASN A 225 21.03 11.41 -5.06
C ASN A 225 20.32 12.38 -4.12
N LEU A 226 21.06 13.33 -3.53
CA LEU A 226 20.48 14.36 -2.67
C LEU A 226 19.47 15.22 -3.45
N THR A 227 19.89 15.75 -4.61
CA THR A 227 19.03 16.63 -5.40
C THR A 227 17.81 15.91 -5.96
N LEU A 228 17.97 14.71 -6.51
CA LEU A 228 16.87 13.91 -7.04
C LEU A 228 15.89 13.45 -5.94
N GLY A 229 16.42 13.10 -4.77
CA GLY A 229 15.59 12.72 -3.62
C GLY A 229 14.79 13.90 -3.06
N LEU A 230 15.43 15.08 -2.88
CA LEU A 230 14.75 16.29 -2.43
C LEU A 230 13.66 16.75 -3.40
N GLN A 231 13.91 16.68 -4.71
CA GLN A 231 12.90 16.95 -5.73
C GLN A 231 11.68 16.04 -5.58
N ARG A 232 11.90 14.76 -5.29
CA ARG A 232 10.83 13.79 -5.13
C ARG A 232 10.04 14.05 -3.85
N ILE A 233 10.72 14.37 -2.75
CA ILE A 233 10.08 14.76 -1.49
C ILE A 233 9.22 16.01 -1.69
N ALA A 234 9.75 17.04 -2.35
CA ALA A 234 9.01 18.28 -2.62
C ALA A 234 7.76 18.03 -3.48
N TYR A 235 7.86 17.20 -4.52
CA TYR A 235 6.70 16.84 -5.34
C TYR A 235 5.66 16.06 -4.54
N GLY A 236 6.08 15.13 -3.68
CA GLY A 236 5.21 14.43 -2.73
C GLY A 236 4.53 15.37 -1.75
N MET A 237 5.28 16.34 -1.22
CA MET A 237 4.79 17.37 -0.31
C MET A 237 3.71 18.24 -0.97
N MET A 238 3.91 18.66 -2.23
CA MET A 238 2.89 19.39 -3.01
C MET A 238 1.58 18.59 -3.08
N LYS A 239 1.63 17.31 -3.41
CA LYS A 239 0.44 16.45 -3.48
C LYS A 239 -0.28 16.34 -2.14
N LYS A 240 0.48 16.11 -1.06
CA LYS A 240 -0.04 15.93 0.29
C LYS A 240 -0.62 17.23 0.83
N VAL A 241 0.20 18.28 0.93
CA VAL A 241 -0.14 19.49 1.70
C VAL A 241 -1.09 20.42 0.93
N ILE A 242 -0.98 20.47 -0.42
CA ILE A 242 -1.85 21.37 -1.19
C ILE A 242 -3.16 20.69 -1.61
N ILE A 243 -3.15 19.40 -1.92
CA ILE A 243 -4.36 18.71 -2.41
C ILE A 243 -5.00 17.89 -1.30
N ALA A 244 -4.28 16.89 -0.76
CA ALA A 244 -4.90 15.93 0.14
C ALA A 244 -5.39 16.57 1.45
N ASP A 245 -4.55 17.35 2.11
CA ASP A 245 -4.91 18.01 3.37
C ASP A 245 -5.97 19.09 3.18
N ARG A 246 -5.93 19.81 2.03
CA ARG A 246 -6.93 20.84 1.70
C ARG A 246 -8.32 20.27 1.44
N LEU A 247 -8.43 19.08 0.84
CA LEU A 247 -9.70 18.39 0.63
C LEU A 247 -10.24 17.71 1.90
N ASN A 248 -9.43 17.57 2.96
CA ASN A 248 -9.82 16.81 4.14
C ASN A 248 -11.07 17.34 4.86
N PRO A 249 -11.27 18.66 5.07
CA PRO A 249 -12.49 19.17 5.70
C PRO A 249 -13.74 18.75 4.93
N LEU A 250 -13.77 18.92 3.61
CA LEU A 250 -14.89 18.53 2.76
C LEU A 250 -15.21 17.03 2.91
N VAL A 251 -14.20 16.19 2.71
CA VAL A 251 -14.38 14.73 2.79
C VAL A 251 -14.87 14.33 4.17
N ARG A 252 -14.25 14.86 5.24
CA ARG A 252 -14.61 14.55 6.61
C ARG A 252 -16.05 14.98 6.95
N ASN A 253 -16.41 16.21 6.58
CA ASN A 253 -17.74 16.75 6.89
C ASN A 253 -18.84 15.96 6.19
N VAL A 254 -18.70 15.70 4.89
CA VAL A 254 -19.74 14.97 4.13
C VAL A 254 -19.84 13.50 4.58
N PHE A 255 -18.71 12.79 4.74
CA PHE A 255 -18.73 11.37 5.14
C PHE A 255 -19.20 11.15 6.59
N ASN A 256 -19.01 12.13 7.47
CA ASN A 256 -19.50 12.02 8.86
C ASN A 256 -20.97 12.41 9.00
N ASN A 257 -21.45 13.33 8.17
CA ASN A 257 -22.81 13.89 8.23
C ASN A 257 -23.58 13.63 6.91
N TYR A 258 -23.36 12.47 6.28
CA TYR A 258 -23.88 12.17 4.93
C TYR A 258 -25.40 12.24 4.82
N THR A 259 -26.14 12.15 5.93
CA THR A 259 -27.60 12.27 5.98
C THR A 259 -28.10 13.68 5.71
N ASP A 260 -27.24 14.68 5.85
CA ASP A 260 -27.57 16.11 5.72
C ASP A 260 -27.33 16.62 4.29
N PHE A 261 -26.83 15.73 3.40
CA PHE A 261 -26.46 16.07 2.03
C PHE A 261 -27.23 15.27 0.99
N ASP A 262 -27.49 15.90 -0.16
CA ASP A 262 -28.06 15.23 -1.32
C ASP A 262 -27.02 14.35 -2.05
N GLY A 263 -27.53 13.56 -3.01
CA GLY A 263 -26.71 12.61 -3.75
C GLY A 263 -25.61 13.25 -4.61
N GLY A 264 -25.80 14.48 -5.06
CA GLY A 264 -24.80 15.19 -5.85
C GLY A 264 -23.61 15.65 -5.01
N VAL A 265 -23.85 16.15 -3.78
CA VAL A 265 -22.80 16.51 -2.82
C VAL A 265 -22.05 15.27 -2.35
N ILE A 266 -22.75 14.15 -2.09
CA ILE A 266 -22.13 12.88 -1.74
C ILE A 266 -21.24 12.39 -2.91
N ALA A 267 -21.69 12.49 -4.16
CA ALA A 267 -20.91 12.14 -5.33
C ALA A 267 -19.65 13.01 -5.47
N LEU A 268 -19.77 14.31 -5.26
CA LEU A 268 -18.64 15.24 -5.23
C LEU A 268 -17.63 14.83 -4.14
N ALA A 269 -18.11 14.54 -2.93
CA ALA A 269 -17.24 14.11 -1.84
C ALA A 269 -16.56 12.77 -2.12
N ALA A 270 -17.21 11.82 -2.80
CA ALA A 270 -16.60 10.56 -3.23
C ALA A 270 -15.47 10.80 -4.25
N VAL A 271 -15.66 11.70 -5.23
CA VAL A 271 -14.61 12.12 -6.16
C VAL A 271 -13.46 12.79 -5.41
N CYS A 272 -13.77 13.74 -4.52
CA CYS A 272 -12.77 14.42 -3.70
C CYS A 272 -11.99 13.45 -2.81
N TYR A 273 -12.65 12.43 -2.25
CA TYR A 273 -11.97 11.39 -1.47
C TYR A 273 -11.01 10.55 -2.33
N THR A 274 -11.42 10.14 -3.51
CA THR A 274 -10.55 9.41 -4.44
C THR A 274 -9.29 10.22 -4.80
N VAL A 275 -9.47 11.52 -5.06
CA VAL A 275 -8.34 12.44 -5.30
C VAL A 275 -7.47 12.57 -4.04
N GLN A 276 -8.08 12.81 -2.89
CA GLN A 276 -7.40 12.91 -1.59
C GLN A 276 -6.55 11.67 -1.32
N LEU A 277 -7.16 10.49 -1.43
CA LEU A 277 -6.52 9.21 -1.19
C LEU A 277 -5.30 8.98 -2.09
N TYR A 278 -5.44 9.26 -3.38
CA TYR A 278 -4.33 9.12 -4.32
C TYR A 278 -3.20 10.12 -4.05
N MET A 279 -3.54 11.38 -3.76
CA MET A 279 -2.54 12.42 -3.52
C MET A 279 -1.82 12.21 -2.19
N ASP A 280 -2.54 11.81 -1.16
CA ASP A 280 -1.98 11.46 0.15
C ASP A 280 -1.01 10.28 0.05
N PHE A 281 -1.49 9.14 -0.44
CA PHE A 281 -0.69 7.92 -0.46
C PHE A 281 0.46 7.98 -1.49
N SER A 282 0.21 8.48 -2.71
CA SER A 282 1.30 8.65 -3.68
C SER A 282 2.30 9.73 -3.27
N GLY A 283 1.86 10.76 -2.53
CA GLY A 283 2.72 11.77 -1.93
C GLY A 283 3.64 11.18 -0.88
N SER A 284 3.08 10.40 0.05
CA SER A 284 3.86 9.66 1.05
C SER A 284 4.88 8.71 0.41
N MET A 285 4.48 7.99 -0.66
CA MET A 285 5.43 7.15 -1.41
C MET A 285 6.57 7.96 -2.04
N ASP A 286 6.31 9.17 -2.53
CA ASP A 286 7.36 10.04 -3.04
C ASP A 286 8.30 10.53 -1.93
N ALA A 287 7.79 10.83 -0.74
CA ALA A 287 8.62 11.18 0.41
C ALA A 287 9.50 10.02 0.85
N VAL A 288 8.93 8.82 0.98
CA VAL A 288 9.65 7.58 1.36
C VAL A 288 10.74 7.24 0.36
N THR A 289 10.38 7.14 -0.93
CA THR A 289 11.33 6.77 -1.97
C THR A 289 12.34 7.86 -2.24
N GLY A 290 11.98 9.14 -2.07
CA GLY A 290 12.89 10.27 -2.14
C GLY A 290 13.92 10.23 -1.01
N THR A 291 13.50 9.95 0.22
CA THR A 291 14.41 9.77 1.36
C THR A 291 15.36 8.60 1.16
N ALA A 292 14.86 7.45 0.69
CA ALA A 292 15.68 6.30 0.34
C ALA A 292 16.69 6.64 -0.77
N GLN A 293 16.27 7.40 -1.79
CA GLN A 293 17.12 7.84 -2.90
C GLN A 293 18.28 8.73 -2.41
N ILE A 294 18.05 9.63 -1.44
CA ILE A 294 19.12 10.44 -0.82
C ILE A 294 20.20 9.51 -0.25
N LEU A 295 19.80 8.43 0.42
CA LEU A 295 20.69 7.44 1.00
C LEU A 295 21.30 6.46 -0.05
N GLY A 296 21.03 6.67 -1.33
CA GLY A 296 21.53 5.82 -2.43
C GLY A 296 20.80 4.47 -2.54
N ILE A 297 19.59 4.36 -2.01
CA ILE A 297 18.77 3.15 -2.00
C ILE A 297 17.64 3.30 -3.02
N THR A 298 17.55 2.35 -3.95
CA THR A 298 16.47 2.29 -4.94
C THR A 298 15.35 1.40 -4.44
N MET A 299 14.17 1.99 -4.24
CA MET A 299 12.96 1.28 -3.82
C MET A 299 12.03 1.03 -5.01
N PRO A 300 11.20 -0.03 -4.97
CA PRO A 300 10.19 -0.26 -6.00
C PRO A 300 9.10 0.82 -5.97
N GLU A 301 8.57 1.15 -7.16
CA GLU A 301 7.47 2.10 -7.30
C GLU A 301 6.14 1.49 -6.85
N ASN A 302 5.32 2.28 -6.16
CA ASN A 302 3.99 1.87 -5.70
C ASN A 302 2.85 2.39 -6.58
N PHE A 303 3.10 3.41 -7.40
CA PHE A 303 2.12 4.02 -8.28
C PHE A 303 2.67 4.27 -9.68
N ARG A 304 1.84 3.99 -10.69
CA ARG A 304 2.15 4.25 -12.10
C ARG A 304 0.90 4.74 -12.83
N GLN A 305 0.57 6.02 -12.67
CA GLN A 305 -0.56 6.71 -13.30
C GLN A 305 -1.86 5.85 -13.33
N PRO A 306 -2.45 5.52 -12.18
CA PRO A 306 -3.52 4.51 -12.09
C PRO A 306 -4.81 4.92 -12.82
N PHE A 307 -5.12 6.22 -12.90
CA PHE A 307 -6.33 6.72 -13.55
C PHE A 307 -6.27 6.73 -15.10
N PHE A 308 -5.14 6.32 -15.70
CA PHE A 308 -5.07 6.01 -17.13
C PHE A 308 -5.45 4.55 -17.45
N SER A 309 -5.91 3.80 -16.46
CA SER A 309 -6.27 2.39 -16.61
C SER A 309 -7.60 2.19 -17.33
N LYS A 310 -7.60 1.31 -18.32
CA LYS A 310 -8.78 0.94 -19.11
C LYS A 310 -9.64 -0.15 -18.48
N THR A 311 -9.11 -0.86 -17.48
CA THR A 311 -9.80 -1.95 -16.76
C THR A 311 -9.45 -1.92 -15.28
N ILE A 312 -10.31 -2.49 -14.44
CA ILE A 312 -10.03 -2.64 -13.00
C ILE A 312 -8.78 -3.50 -12.75
N SER A 313 -8.56 -4.54 -13.55
CA SER A 313 -7.33 -5.34 -13.47
C SER A 313 -6.07 -4.53 -13.79
N GLU A 314 -6.14 -3.60 -14.72
CA GLU A 314 -5.04 -2.70 -15.05
C GLU A 314 -4.82 -1.67 -13.93
N PHE A 315 -5.91 -1.11 -13.37
CA PHE A 315 -5.84 -0.18 -12.24
C PHE A 315 -5.03 -0.76 -11.08
N TRP A 316 -5.32 -1.98 -10.65
CA TRP A 316 -4.60 -2.64 -9.56
C TRP A 316 -3.17 -3.08 -9.88
N LYS A 317 -2.77 -3.07 -11.15
CA LYS A 317 -1.35 -3.20 -11.56
C LYS A 317 -0.59 -1.88 -11.48
N ARG A 318 -1.31 -0.76 -11.33
CA ARG A 318 -0.77 0.60 -11.30
C ARG A 318 -0.97 1.30 -9.95
N TRP A 319 -1.83 0.75 -9.09
CA TRP A 319 -2.14 1.22 -7.75
C TRP A 319 -1.59 0.25 -6.71
N HIS A 320 -0.88 0.78 -5.70
CA HIS A 320 -0.27 -0.02 -4.61
C HIS A 320 0.44 -1.28 -5.12
N ILE A 321 1.33 -1.08 -6.09
CA ILE A 321 1.95 -2.14 -6.90
C ILE A 321 2.63 -3.20 -6.03
N THR A 322 3.34 -2.78 -4.97
CA THR A 322 4.11 -3.70 -4.13
C THR A 322 3.21 -4.63 -3.32
N LEU A 323 2.06 -4.15 -2.83
CA LEU A 323 1.05 -4.99 -2.18
C LEU A 323 0.39 -5.95 -3.20
N GLY A 324 0.01 -5.44 -4.37
CA GLY A 324 -0.57 -6.26 -5.44
C GLY A 324 0.35 -7.39 -5.90
N THR A 325 1.64 -7.10 -6.08
CA THR A 325 2.65 -8.13 -6.42
C THR A 325 2.87 -9.09 -5.26
N TRP A 326 2.83 -8.62 -4.01
CA TRP A 326 2.91 -9.49 -2.84
C TRP A 326 1.79 -10.53 -2.83
N PHE A 327 0.53 -10.10 -2.95
CA PHE A 327 -0.61 -11.02 -2.99
C PHE A 327 -0.56 -11.96 -4.19
N LYS A 328 -0.10 -11.49 -5.34
CA LYS A 328 0.08 -12.31 -6.53
C LYS A 328 1.09 -13.44 -6.29
N ASP A 329 2.26 -13.12 -5.70
CA ASP A 329 3.38 -14.06 -5.56
C ASP A 329 3.16 -15.05 -4.39
N TYR A 330 2.53 -14.61 -3.29
CA TYR A 330 2.44 -15.39 -2.06
C TYR A 330 1.03 -15.92 -1.76
N VAL A 331 -0.01 -15.45 -2.46
CA VAL A 331 -1.37 -15.96 -2.32
C VAL A 331 -1.90 -16.52 -3.64
N PHE A 332 -1.94 -15.72 -4.71
CA PHE A 332 -2.56 -16.14 -5.97
C PHE A 332 -1.87 -17.37 -6.58
N TYR A 333 -0.57 -17.30 -6.83
CA TYR A 333 0.16 -18.40 -7.46
C TYR A 333 0.17 -19.67 -6.61
N PRO A 334 0.44 -19.65 -5.29
CA PRO A 334 0.34 -20.85 -4.47
C PRO A 334 -1.05 -21.50 -4.52
N VAL A 335 -2.13 -20.71 -4.51
CA VAL A 335 -3.49 -21.26 -4.58
C VAL A 335 -3.77 -21.88 -5.94
N VAL A 336 -3.47 -21.20 -7.05
CA VAL A 336 -3.74 -21.72 -8.40
C VAL A 336 -3.00 -23.02 -8.69
N THR A 337 -1.80 -23.20 -8.11
CA THR A 337 -0.97 -24.40 -8.28
C THR A 337 -1.31 -25.54 -7.30
N LEU A 338 -2.37 -25.40 -6.50
CA LEU A 338 -2.86 -26.54 -5.70
C LEU A 338 -3.37 -27.65 -6.60
N LYS A 339 -2.96 -28.88 -6.33
CA LYS A 339 -3.34 -30.06 -7.15
C LYS A 339 -4.83 -30.19 -7.46
N PRO A 340 -5.77 -29.92 -6.52
CA PRO A 340 -7.20 -29.94 -6.84
C PRO A 340 -7.58 -28.90 -7.89
N LEU A 341 -7.00 -27.69 -7.81
CA LEU A 341 -7.29 -26.60 -8.76
C LEU A 341 -6.62 -26.80 -10.12
N GLU A 342 -5.44 -27.43 -10.18
CA GLU A 342 -4.81 -27.84 -11.43
C GLU A 342 -5.67 -28.89 -12.16
N LYS A 343 -6.18 -29.89 -11.42
CA LYS A 343 -7.11 -30.89 -11.98
C LYS A 343 -8.41 -30.23 -12.46
N LEU A 344 -8.99 -29.33 -11.66
CA LEU A 344 -10.18 -28.55 -12.03
C LEU A 344 -9.94 -27.77 -13.33
N THR A 345 -8.81 -27.05 -13.42
CA THR A 345 -8.42 -26.29 -14.60
C THR A 345 -8.31 -27.18 -15.84
N SER A 346 -7.67 -28.34 -15.70
CA SER A 346 -7.50 -29.29 -16.82
C SER A 346 -8.83 -29.87 -17.29
N ALA A 347 -9.73 -30.22 -16.39
CA ALA A 347 -11.07 -30.71 -16.69
C ALA A 347 -11.95 -29.62 -17.30
N ALA A 348 -11.93 -28.44 -16.72
CA ALA A 348 -12.72 -27.29 -17.19
C ALA A 348 -12.27 -26.78 -18.56
N ARG A 349 -10.95 -26.82 -18.85
CA ARG A 349 -10.42 -26.41 -20.16
C ARG A 349 -10.98 -27.29 -21.30
N LYS A 350 -11.17 -28.59 -21.06
CA LYS A 350 -11.77 -29.50 -22.06
C LYS A 350 -13.22 -29.17 -22.39
N ARG A 351 -13.99 -28.63 -21.40
CA ARG A 351 -15.42 -28.33 -21.58
C ARG A 351 -15.70 -26.87 -21.94
N LEU A 352 -14.95 -25.92 -21.37
CA LEU A 352 -15.20 -24.48 -21.45
C LEU A 352 -14.16 -23.73 -22.31
N GLY A 353 -13.20 -24.47 -22.89
CA GLY A 353 -12.14 -23.90 -23.72
C GLY A 353 -11.03 -23.22 -22.95
N ASN A 354 -10.08 -22.67 -23.71
CA ASN A 354 -8.83 -22.12 -23.15
C ASN A 354 -9.00 -20.78 -22.40
N HIS A 355 -10.10 -20.07 -22.60
CA HIS A 355 -10.36 -18.82 -21.89
C HIS A 355 -11.09 -19.05 -20.57
N TYR A 356 -12.24 -19.72 -20.61
CA TYR A 356 -13.09 -19.90 -19.43
C TYR A 356 -12.64 -21.02 -18.49
N GLY A 357 -11.99 -22.06 -19.02
CA GLY A 357 -11.51 -23.18 -18.20
C GLY A 357 -10.57 -22.75 -17.07
N PRO A 358 -9.52 -21.98 -17.34
CA PRO A 358 -8.62 -21.48 -16.30
C PRO A 358 -9.25 -20.47 -15.34
N LEU A 359 -10.35 -19.80 -15.72
CA LEU A 359 -11.00 -18.81 -14.87
C LEU A 359 -11.58 -19.40 -13.60
N LEU A 360 -11.98 -20.69 -13.58
CA LEU A 360 -12.52 -21.33 -12.36
C LEU A 360 -11.47 -21.38 -11.24
N ALA A 361 -10.28 -21.87 -11.53
CA ALA A 361 -9.20 -21.89 -10.53
C ALA A 361 -8.70 -20.48 -10.20
N SER A 362 -8.65 -19.60 -11.21
CA SER A 362 -8.30 -18.19 -10.99
C SER A 362 -9.33 -17.46 -10.13
N ALA A 363 -10.63 -17.81 -10.22
CA ALA A 363 -11.68 -17.24 -9.39
C ALA A 363 -11.45 -17.56 -7.90
N VAL A 364 -11.10 -18.81 -7.59
CA VAL A 364 -10.77 -19.22 -6.21
C VAL A 364 -9.55 -18.43 -5.70
N ALA A 365 -8.49 -18.35 -6.50
CA ALA A 365 -7.30 -17.63 -6.10
C ALA A 365 -7.54 -16.11 -5.96
N LEU A 366 -8.31 -15.51 -6.88
CA LEU A 366 -8.71 -14.10 -6.79
C LEU A 366 -9.59 -13.84 -5.57
N PHE A 367 -10.52 -14.75 -5.24
CA PHE A 367 -11.31 -14.66 -4.02
C PHE A 367 -10.38 -14.60 -2.78
N CYS A 368 -9.43 -15.53 -2.66
CA CYS A 368 -8.47 -15.54 -1.55
C CYS A 368 -7.67 -14.23 -1.48
N VAL A 369 -7.18 -13.74 -2.63
CA VAL A 369 -6.43 -12.47 -2.71
C VAL A 369 -7.27 -11.30 -2.20
N TRP A 370 -8.49 -11.15 -2.73
CA TRP A 370 -9.32 -9.99 -2.41
C TRP A 370 -9.94 -10.04 -1.03
N PHE A 371 -10.23 -11.23 -0.53
CA PHE A 371 -10.63 -11.44 0.86
C PHE A 371 -9.50 -11.06 1.82
N CYS A 372 -8.29 -11.55 1.58
CA CYS A 372 -7.11 -11.19 2.38
C CYS A 372 -6.75 -9.70 2.24
N ASN A 373 -6.91 -9.11 1.05
CA ASN A 373 -6.68 -7.68 0.81
C ASN A 373 -7.65 -6.82 1.63
N GLY A 374 -8.95 -7.17 1.62
CA GLY A 374 -9.96 -6.48 2.44
C GLY A 374 -9.61 -6.55 3.94
N LEU A 375 -9.27 -7.72 4.46
CA LEU A 375 -8.82 -7.89 5.84
C LEU A 375 -7.54 -7.10 6.12
N TRP A 376 -6.58 -7.09 5.20
CA TRP A 376 -5.32 -6.37 5.39
C TRP A 376 -5.55 -4.87 5.63
N HIS A 377 -6.50 -4.26 4.92
CA HIS A 377 -6.87 -2.86 5.12
C HIS A 377 -7.50 -2.58 6.48
N GLY A 378 -8.24 -3.52 7.07
CA GLY A 378 -8.80 -3.31 8.40
C GLY A 378 -9.82 -4.35 8.83
N ALA A 379 -10.07 -4.37 10.13
CA ALA A 379 -11.03 -5.27 10.77
C ALA A 379 -12.45 -4.66 10.75
N ALA A 380 -13.03 -4.51 9.54
CA ALA A 380 -14.39 -3.99 9.36
C ALA A 380 -15.08 -4.58 8.12
N TRP A 381 -16.40 -4.66 8.17
CA TRP A 381 -17.21 -5.19 7.06
C TRP A 381 -17.12 -4.34 5.78
N SER A 382 -16.88 -3.02 5.90
CA SER A 382 -16.67 -2.13 4.76
C SER A 382 -15.44 -2.50 3.95
N TYR A 383 -14.34 -2.89 4.60
CA TYR A 383 -13.13 -3.34 3.92
C TYR A 383 -13.29 -4.71 3.27
N LEU A 384 -14.00 -5.64 3.92
CA LEU A 384 -14.34 -6.92 3.30
C LEU A 384 -15.23 -6.72 2.07
N PHE A 385 -16.24 -5.84 2.15
CA PHE A 385 -17.08 -5.48 1.02
C PHE A 385 -16.24 -4.88 -0.12
N PHE A 386 -15.34 -3.94 0.18
CA PHE A 386 -14.42 -3.36 -0.79
C PHE A 386 -13.60 -4.44 -1.52
N GLY A 387 -13.04 -5.40 -0.79
CA GLY A 387 -12.31 -6.52 -1.39
C GLY A 387 -13.22 -7.35 -2.31
N MET A 388 -14.40 -7.75 -1.83
CA MET A 388 -15.35 -8.55 -2.63
C MET A 388 -15.90 -7.78 -3.84
N TYR A 389 -16.11 -6.48 -3.72
CA TYR A 389 -16.48 -5.62 -4.84
C TYR A 389 -15.45 -5.69 -5.98
N HIS A 390 -14.17 -5.52 -5.65
CA HIS A 390 -13.10 -5.61 -6.65
C HIS A 390 -12.88 -7.02 -7.19
N PHE A 391 -13.06 -8.05 -6.37
CA PHE A 391 -13.09 -9.44 -6.83
C PHE A 391 -14.14 -9.65 -7.92
N VAL A 392 -15.38 -9.22 -7.67
CA VAL A 392 -16.49 -9.34 -8.62
C VAL A 392 -16.21 -8.56 -9.90
N LEU A 393 -15.72 -7.34 -9.81
CA LEU A 393 -15.39 -6.51 -10.98
C LEU A 393 -14.27 -7.12 -11.85
N ILE A 394 -13.23 -7.66 -11.23
CA ILE A 394 -12.10 -8.26 -11.95
C ILE A 394 -12.53 -9.56 -12.61
N LEU A 395 -13.20 -10.44 -11.88
CA LEU A 395 -13.66 -11.72 -12.41
C LEU A 395 -14.72 -11.50 -13.51
N GLY A 396 -15.71 -10.64 -13.25
CA GLY A 396 -16.75 -10.27 -14.21
C GLY A 396 -16.16 -9.65 -15.47
N GLY A 397 -15.20 -8.73 -15.33
CA GLY A 397 -14.47 -8.15 -16.45
C GLY A 397 -13.78 -9.20 -17.33
N ASN A 398 -13.17 -10.21 -16.72
CA ASN A 398 -12.55 -11.31 -17.46
C ASN A 398 -13.58 -12.23 -18.14
N ILE A 399 -14.74 -12.46 -17.51
CA ILE A 399 -15.82 -13.27 -18.10
C ILE A 399 -16.43 -12.57 -19.31
N ILE A 400 -16.70 -11.27 -19.22
CA ILE A 400 -17.35 -10.51 -20.31
C ILE A 400 -16.39 -10.04 -21.41
N ALA A 401 -15.08 -10.15 -21.22
CA ALA A 401 -14.10 -9.66 -22.19
C ALA A 401 -14.23 -10.29 -23.60
N PRO A 402 -14.43 -11.61 -23.78
CA PRO A 402 -14.63 -12.19 -25.11
C PRO A 402 -15.91 -11.71 -25.81
N PRO A 403 -17.11 -11.74 -25.20
CA PRO A 403 -18.32 -11.20 -25.84
C PRO A 403 -18.22 -9.71 -26.18
N VAL A 404 -17.60 -8.89 -25.30
CA VAL A 404 -17.38 -7.47 -25.61
C VAL A 404 -16.49 -7.30 -26.84
N ARG A 405 -15.42 -8.10 -26.97
CA ARG A 405 -14.57 -8.08 -28.18
C ARG A 405 -15.34 -8.49 -29.43
N ALA A 406 -16.20 -9.51 -29.33
CA ALA A 406 -17.02 -9.96 -30.45
C ALA A 406 -18.03 -8.87 -30.89
N VAL A 407 -18.69 -8.21 -29.93
CA VAL A 407 -19.59 -7.08 -30.21
C VAL A 407 -18.84 -5.91 -30.85
N ASN A 408 -17.67 -5.53 -30.31
CA ASN A 408 -16.85 -4.48 -30.89
C ASN A 408 -16.44 -4.78 -32.34
N ALA A 409 -16.04 -6.03 -32.61
CA ALA A 409 -15.71 -6.46 -33.97
C ALA A 409 -16.91 -6.39 -34.91
N ARG A 410 -18.11 -6.85 -34.46
CA ARG A 410 -19.34 -6.81 -35.23
C ARG A 410 -19.81 -5.38 -35.54
N LEU A 411 -19.62 -4.46 -34.58
CA LEU A 411 -20.00 -3.05 -34.70
C LEU A 411 -18.87 -2.20 -35.32
N HIS A 412 -17.77 -2.80 -35.77
CA HIS A 412 -16.59 -2.13 -36.32
C HIS A 412 -16.01 -1.04 -35.40
N ILE A 413 -16.15 -1.22 -34.07
CA ILE A 413 -15.64 -0.28 -33.07
C ILE A 413 -14.12 -0.42 -32.99
N ARG A 414 -13.40 0.66 -33.27
CA ARG A 414 -11.95 0.72 -33.14
C ARG A 414 -11.57 0.84 -31.65
N ALA A 415 -11.31 -0.31 -31.00
CA ALA A 415 -10.98 -0.38 -29.58
C ALA A 415 -9.72 0.42 -29.18
N GLU A 416 -8.84 0.70 -30.16
CA GLU A 416 -7.62 1.49 -29.97
C GLU A 416 -7.82 2.99 -30.19
N SER A 417 -9.02 3.45 -30.60
CA SER A 417 -9.31 4.86 -30.79
C SER A 417 -9.27 5.63 -29.46
N PHE A 418 -8.86 6.90 -29.51
CA PHE A 418 -8.79 7.75 -28.33
C PHE A 418 -10.14 7.89 -27.59
N PRO A 419 -11.28 8.14 -28.26
CA PRO A 419 -12.58 8.24 -27.58
C PRO A 419 -12.96 6.94 -26.84
N TYR A 420 -12.73 5.78 -27.45
CA TYR A 420 -13.04 4.50 -26.81
C TYR A 420 -12.16 4.25 -25.59
N ARG A 421 -10.86 4.52 -25.67
CA ARG A 421 -9.94 4.44 -24.52
C ARG A 421 -10.34 5.42 -23.42
N LEU A 422 -10.74 6.62 -23.76
CA LEU A 422 -11.21 7.61 -22.78
C LEU A 422 -12.46 7.12 -22.05
N LEU A 423 -13.44 6.57 -22.76
CA LEU A 423 -14.63 5.96 -22.14
C LEU A 423 -14.28 4.81 -21.21
N GLN A 424 -13.31 3.96 -21.60
CA GLN A 424 -12.83 2.89 -20.73
C GLN A 424 -12.15 3.42 -19.45
N MET A 425 -11.34 4.48 -19.55
CA MET A 425 -10.70 5.13 -18.40
C MET A 425 -11.75 5.75 -17.48
N LEU A 426 -12.71 6.50 -18.04
CA LEU A 426 -13.80 7.11 -17.25
C LEU A 426 -14.64 6.06 -16.53
N ARG A 427 -15.09 5.00 -17.24
CA ARG A 427 -15.80 3.88 -16.61
C ARG A 427 -15.00 3.25 -15.48
N THR A 428 -13.69 3.00 -15.70
CA THR A 428 -12.83 2.39 -14.69
C THR A 428 -12.70 3.30 -13.48
N THR A 429 -12.50 4.61 -13.69
CA THR A 429 -12.42 5.62 -12.63
C THR A 429 -13.72 5.68 -11.82
N VAL A 430 -14.88 5.70 -12.47
CA VAL A 430 -16.19 5.69 -11.75
C VAL A 430 -16.35 4.44 -10.89
N LEU A 431 -16.00 3.27 -11.41
CA LEU A 431 -16.05 2.03 -10.63
C LEU A 431 -15.08 2.05 -9.44
N VAL A 432 -13.92 2.66 -9.58
CA VAL A 432 -12.96 2.85 -8.47
C VAL A 432 -13.54 3.80 -7.42
N ILE A 433 -14.09 4.95 -7.82
CA ILE A 433 -14.71 5.94 -6.92
C ILE A 433 -15.82 5.27 -6.08
N ILE A 434 -16.67 4.44 -6.69
CA ILE A 434 -17.70 3.69 -5.97
C ILE A 434 -17.08 2.75 -4.93
N GLY A 435 -16.02 2.02 -5.29
CA GLY A 435 -15.31 1.15 -4.34
C GLY A 435 -14.72 1.92 -3.16
N GLU A 436 -14.09 3.04 -3.44
CA GLU A 436 -13.44 3.89 -2.44
C GLU A 436 -14.44 4.62 -1.54
N LEU A 437 -15.66 4.91 -2.02
CA LEU A 437 -16.75 5.40 -1.16
C LEU A 437 -17.02 4.41 -0.02
N PHE A 438 -17.16 3.11 -0.32
CA PHE A 438 -17.34 2.09 0.72
C PHE A 438 -16.13 1.92 1.62
N PHE A 439 -14.93 2.11 1.07
CA PHE A 439 -13.69 2.06 1.83
C PHE A 439 -13.62 3.18 2.90
N ARG A 440 -14.09 4.39 2.56
CA ARG A 440 -14.07 5.57 3.46
C ARG A 440 -15.24 5.64 4.42
N ALA A 441 -16.38 5.07 4.03
CA ALA A 441 -17.60 5.20 4.79
C ALA A 441 -17.47 4.66 6.23
N ASN A 442 -18.18 5.27 7.17
CA ASN A 442 -18.24 4.86 8.57
C ASN A 442 -19.05 3.56 8.74
N GLY A 443 -18.57 2.48 8.14
CA GLY A 443 -19.18 1.16 8.10
C GLY A 443 -20.01 0.91 6.83
N LEU A 444 -20.28 -0.38 6.59
CA LEU A 444 -20.96 -0.83 5.37
C LEU A 444 -22.36 -0.23 5.20
N ARG A 445 -23.12 -0.10 6.30
CA ARG A 445 -24.48 0.48 6.26
C ARG A 445 -24.47 1.93 5.80
N ALA A 446 -23.55 2.75 6.33
CA ALA A 446 -23.40 4.13 5.90
C ALA A 446 -23.01 4.22 4.41
N GLY A 447 -22.04 3.39 3.95
CA GLY A 447 -21.68 3.32 2.54
C GLY A 447 -22.85 2.96 1.63
N MET A 448 -23.70 2.00 2.02
CA MET A 448 -24.90 1.63 1.27
C MET A 448 -25.94 2.77 1.22
N GLN A 449 -26.13 3.49 2.32
CA GLN A 449 -27.03 4.64 2.35
C GLN A 449 -26.50 5.78 1.45
N MET A 450 -25.23 6.12 1.56
CA MET A 450 -24.58 7.12 0.69
C MET A 450 -24.73 6.74 -0.79
N PHE A 451 -24.44 5.50 -1.15
CA PHE A 451 -24.61 5.02 -2.53
C PHE A 451 -26.06 5.08 -3.00
N ARG A 452 -27.01 4.66 -2.14
CA ARG A 452 -28.44 4.79 -2.45
C ARG A 452 -28.83 6.25 -2.70
N THR A 453 -28.43 7.17 -1.82
CA THR A 453 -28.74 8.60 -1.97
C THR A 453 -28.14 9.19 -3.24
N MET A 454 -26.90 8.78 -3.62
CA MET A 454 -26.29 9.16 -4.89
C MET A 454 -27.12 8.74 -6.11
N VAL A 455 -27.80 7.59 -6.06
CA VAL A 455 -28.56 7.05 -7.20
C VAL A 455 -30.00 7.57 -7.21
N THR A 456 -30.66 7.66 -6.05
CA THR A 456 -32.11 7.96 -5.95
C THR A 456 -32.43 9.40 -5.59
N GLY A 457 -31.50 10.12 -4.96
CA GLY A 457 -31.66 11.50 -4.50
C GLY A 457 -30.60 12.44 -5.09
N PHE A 458 -30.17 12.20 -6.33
CA PHE A 458 -29.17 13.04 -6.99
C PHE A 458 -29.76 14.40 -7.35
N ALA A 459 -29.13 15.47 -6.83
CA ALA A 459 -29.34 16.83 -7.26
C ALA A 459 -27.98 17.48 -7.57
N PHE A 460 -27.90 18.34 -8.56
CA PHE A 460 -26.65 19.05 -8.84
C PHE A 460 -26.33 20.02 -7.69
N PRO A 461 -25.09 19.98 -7.11
CA PRO A 461 -24.72 20.90 -6.05
C PRO A 461 -24.83 22.36 -6.48
N VAL A 462 -25.49 23.17 -5.70
CA VAL A 462 -25.50 24.63 -5.86
C VAL A 462 -24.40 25.19 -4.97
N PHE A 463 -23.34 25.70 -5.58
CA PHE A 463 -22.17 26.23 -4.86
C PHE A 463 -22.45 27.66 -4.34
N ASP A 464 -23.18 27.74 -3.25
CA ASP A 464 -23.44 28.96 -2.48
C ASP A 464 -22.63 29.00 -1.17
N ASP A 465 -22.69 30.10 -0.45
CA ASP A 465 -21.98 30.27 0.81
C ASP A 465 -22.42 29.27 1.89
N ALA A 466 -23.69 28.85 1.85
CA ALA A 466 -24.23 27.85 2.79
C ALA A 466 -23.58 26.49 2.55
N LEU A 467 -23.50 26.04 1.30
CA LEU A 467 -22.84 24.79 0.96
C LEU A 467 -21.33 24.84 1.28
N PHE A 468 -20.62 25.90 0.91
CA PHE A 468 -19.19 26.03 1.23
C PHE A 468 -18.92 25.96 2.75
N LYS A 469 -19.78 26.62 3.54
CA LYS A 469 -19.71 26.54 5.01
C LYS A 469 -19.96 25.12 5.53
N ALA A 470 -20.94 24.41 4.98
CA ALA A 470 -21.23 23.02 5.34
C ALA A 470 -20.09 22.07 4.94
N LEU A 471 -19.46 22.30 3.79
CA LEU A 471 -18.30 21.55 3.33
C LEU A 471 -17.04 21.84 4.16
N GLY A 472 -16.95 23.01 4.80
CA GLY A 472 -15.77 23.44 5.57
C GLY A 472 -14.58 23.84 4.72
N ILE A 473 -14.82 24.26 3.47
CA ILE A 473 -13.86 24.78 2.52
C ILE A 473 -14.44 26.00 1.81
N ASP A 474 -13.62 26.74 1.09
CA ASP A 474 -14.07 27.86 0.26
C ASP A 474 -13.80 27.64 -1.24
N LYS A 475 -14.28 28.58 -2.07
CA LYS A 475 -14.06 28.54 -3.52
C LYS A 475 -12.59 28.62 -3.93
N PHE A 476 -11.76 29.31 -3.15
CA PHE A 476 -10.33 29.44 -3.43
C PHE A 476 -9.60 28.13 -3.11
N ASP A 477 -10.03 27.39 -2.08
CA ASP A 477 -9.54 26.05 -1.80
C ASP A 477 -9.73 25.12 -3.00
N LEU A 478 -10.93 25.09 -3.58
CA LEU A 478 -11.22 24.27 -4.76
C LEU A 478 -10.41 24.73 -5.98
N MET A 479 -10.22 26.05 -6.16
CA MET A 479 -9.41 26.59 -7.27
C MET A 479 -7.93 26.19 -7.14
N ILE A 480 -7.35 26.29 -5.94
CA ILE A 480 -5.97 25.87 -5.66
C ILE A 480 -5.80 24.37 -5.92
N VAL A 481 -6.76 23.57 -5.47
CA VAL A 481 -6.77 22.12 -5.73
C VAL A 481 -6.84 21.86 -7.24
N ALA A 482 -7.73 22.52 -7.98
CA ALA A 482 -7.89 22.34 -9.42
C ALA A 482 -6.61 22.69 -10.19
N VAL A 483 -5.96 23.82 -9.87
CA VAL A 483 -4.70 24.23 -10.49
C VAL A 483 -3.59 23.21 -10.19
N THR A 484 -3.50 22.76 -8.95
CA THR A 484 -2.47 21.79 -8.55
C THR A 484 -2.72 20.42 -9.19
N LEU A 485 -3.99 19.99 -9.31
CA LEU A 485 -4.37 18.78 -10.04
C LEU A 485 -4.00 18.86 -11.52
N LEU A 486 -4.14 20.04 -12.14
CA LEU A 486 -3.70 20.24 -13.54
C LEU A 486 -2.19 20.03 -13.66
N ILE A 487 -1.39 20.54 -12.73
CA ILE A 487 0.07 20.30 -12.71
C ILE A 487 0.35 18.79 -12.60
N VAL A 488 -0.29 18.09 -11.65
CA VAL A 488 -0.12 16.65 -11.48
C VAL A 488 -0.58 15.88 -12.71
N PHE A 489 -1.67 16.30 -13.34
CA PHE A 489 -2.17 15.67 -14.57
C PHE A 489 -1.17 15.82 -15.73
N VAL A 490 -0.61 17.01 -15.96
CA VAL A 490 0.42 17.24 -16.99
C VAL A 490 1.64 16.35 -16.74
N VAL A 491 2.14 16.30 -15.50
CA VAL A 491 3.25 15.40 -15.12
C VAL A 491 2.89 13.94 -15.39
N SER A 492 1.66 13.54 -15.06
CA SER A 492 1.18 12.16 -15.26
C SER A 492 1.08 11.81 -16.75
N VAL A 493 0.63 12.73 -17.61
CA VAL A 493 0.59 12.54 -19.08
C VAL A 493 2.00 12.37 -19.65
N ILE A 494 2.97 13.17 -19.18
CA ILE A 494 4.37 13.06 -19.62
C ILE A 494 4.95 11.70 -19.21
N ASN A 495 4.69 11.27 -17.97
CA ASN A 495 5.17 9.99 -17.44
C ASN A 495 4.48 8.80 -18.15
N GLU A 496 3.18 8.87 -18.48
CA GLU A 496 2.46 7.84 -19.24
C GLU A 496 3.02 7.63 -20.64
N LYS A 497 3.57 8.70 -21.23
CA LYS A 497 4.30 8.64 -22.52
C LYS A 497 5.73 8.08 -22.39
N GLY A 498 6.11 7.56 -21.23
CA GLY A 498 7.43 6.97 -20.97
C GLY A 498 8.56 7.99 -20.77
N LYS A 499 8.23 9.28 -20.58
CA LYS A 499 9.21 10.34 -20.30
C LYS A 499 9.18 10.68 -18.80
N SER A 500 10.35 11.01 -18.24
CA SER A 500 10.45 11.50 -16.86
C SER A 500 10.64 13.02 -16.85
N VAL A 501 9.75 13.74 -16.14
CA VAL A 501 9.87 15.20 -15.99
C VAL A 501 11.20 15.56 -15.34
N ARG A 502 11.66 14.80 -14.34
CA ARG A 502 12.96 15.01 -13.69
C ARG A 502 14.12 14.83 -14.67
N ALA A 503 14.07 13.81 -15.53
CA ALA A 503 15.11 13.60 -16.54
C ALA A 503 15.10 14.71 -17.62
N LEU A 504 13.92 15.19 -17.99
CA LEU A 504 13.77 16.33 -18.91
C LEU A 504 14.34 17.63 -18.30
N LEU A 505 14.07 17.88 -17.02
CA LEU A 505 14.63 19.02 -16.30
C LEU A 505 16.13 18.91 -16.12
N ALA A 506 16.66 17.73 -15.87
CA ALA A 506 18.11 17.51 -15.70
C ALA A 506 18.93 17.91 -16.94
N GLN A 507 18.31 17.87 -18.13
CA GLN A 507 18.91 18.28 -19.40
C GLN A 507 18.85 19.80 -19.64
N ARG A 508 18.19 20.58 -18.79
CA ARG A 508 18.03 22.03 -18.93
C ARG A 508 19.17 22.78 -18.23
N PRO A 509 19.47 24.02 -18.65
CA PRO A 509 20.43 24.88 -17.95
C PRO A 509 20.14 24.99 -16.44
N ALA A 510 21.17 25.19 -15.64
CA ALA A 510 21.05 25.29 -14.19
C ALA A 510 20.03 26.34 -13.75
N ALA A 511 19.98 27.50 -14.41
CA ALA A 511 19.00 28.55 -14.13
C ALA A 511 17.55 28.03 -14.22
N VAL A 512 17.19 27.33 -15.31
CA VAL A 512 15.85 26.75 -15.50
C VAL A 512 15.53 25.72 -14.42
N ARG A 513 16.48 24.84 -14.10
CA ARG A 513 16.30 23.81 -13.07
C ARG A 513 16.01 24.43 -11.69
N TRP A 514 16.81 25.40 -11.29
CA TRP A 514 16.66 26.07 -10.02
C TRP A 514 15.39 26.92 -9.95
N THR A 515 15.03 27.60 -11.04
CA THR A 515 13.75 28.36 -11.12
C THR A 515 12.56 27.43 -10.87
N VAL A 516 12.53 26.24 -11.51
CA VAL A 516 11.44 25.28 -11.30
C VAL A 516 11.40 24.78 -9.86
N PHE A 517 12.57 24.54 -9.24
CA PHE A 517 12.61 24.09 -7.84
C PHE A 517 12.17 25.15 -6.86
N TYR A 518 12.68 26.38 -7.00
CA TYR A 518 12.26 27.48 -6.15
C TYR A 518 10.77 27.78 -6.35
N ALA A 519 10.27 27.75 -7.58
CA ALA A 519 8.84 27.90 -7.85
C ALA A 519 8.01 26.82 -7.14
N LEU A 520 8.44 25.54 -7.18
CA LEU A 520 7.77 24.44 -6.48
C LEU A 520 7.78 24.64 -4.96
N ILE A 521 8.92 24.99 -4.39
CA ILE A 521 9.06 25.22 -2.94
C ILE A 521 8.19 26.42 -2.51
N LEU A 522 8.25 27.53 -3.23
CA LEU A 522 7.42 28.71 -2.97
C LEU A 522 5.93 28.39 -3.12
N PHE A 523 5.56 27.61 -4.12
CA PHE A 523 4.19 27.16 -4.32
C PHE A 523 3.68 26.35 -3.14
N ILE A 524 4.51 25.45 -2.58
CA ILE A 524 4.16 24.69 -1.37
C ILE A 524 4.03 25.62 -0.16
N ILE A 525 4.98 26.57 0.02
CA ILE A 525 4.98 27.49 1.16
C ILE A 525 3.75 28.41 1.12
N VAL A 526 3.39 28.91 -0.04
CA VAL A 526 2.29 29.90 -0.17
C VAL A 526 0.92 29.20 -0.15
N PHE A 527 0.79 28.06 -0.82
CA PHE A 527 -0.50 27.41 -1.05
C PHE A 527 -0.71 26.13 -0.21
N GLY A 528 0.21 25.75 0.66
CA GLY A 528 0.05 24.59 1.53
C GLY A 528 -1.07 24.79 2.55
N ALA A 529 -1.82 23.71 2.83
CA ALA A 529 -2.86 23.69 3.85
C ALA A 529 -2.26 23.41 5.23
N TYR A 530 -1.68 24.43 5.85
CA TYR A 530 -1.14 24.39 7.21
C TYR A 530 -1.54 25.65 7.99
N GLY A 531 -1.62 25.53 9.30
CA GLY A 531 -2.04 26.63 10.17
C GLY A 531 -3.42 26.42 10.80
N LYS A 532 -3.98 27.47 11.38
CA LYS A 532 -5.28 27.42 12.06
C LYS A 532 -6.40 27.14 11.03
N GLY A 533 -7.21 26.13 11.29
CA GLY A 533 -8.35 25.75 10.43
C GLY A 533 -8.11 24.54 9.54
N TYR A 534 -6.88 24.14 9.29
CA TYR A 534 -6.57 22.93 8.55
C TYR A 534 -6.23 21.78 9.49
N ILE A 535 -6.87 20.63 9.23
CA ILE A 535 -6.57 19.37 9.92
C ILE A 535 -5.90 18.46 8.91
N PRO A 536 -4.59 18.15 9.08
CA PRO A 536 -3.90 17.27 8.15
C PRO A 536 -4.56 15.87 8.15
N VAL A 537 -4.51 15.21 7.03
CA VAL A 537 -4.91 13.79 6.93
C VAL A 537 -3.87 12.98 7.70
N ASP A 538 -4.31 12.16 8.64
CA ASP A 538 -3.44 11.17 9.25
C ASP A 538 -2.88 10.23 8.19
N PRO A 539 -1.61 9.78 8.29
CA PRO A 539 -1.08 8.79 7.36
C PRO A 539 -2.01 7.59 7.28
N MET A 540 -2.35 7.17 6.05
CA MET A 540 -3.40 6.21 5.79
C MET A 540 -3.30 4.93 6.63
N TYR A 541 -2.07 4.49 6.89
CA TYR A 541 -1.79 3.25 7.62
C TYR A 541 -1.31 3.45 9.06
N ALA A 542 -1.28 4.68 9.58
CA ALA A 542 -0.91 4.93 10.97
C ALA A 542 -1.98 4.47 11.97
N ASN A 543 -3.23 4.34 11.53
CA ASN A 543 -4.38 3.97 12.35
C ASN A 543 -4.91 2.54 12.10
N PHE A 544 -4.24 1.77 11.26
CA PHE A 544 -4.63 0.40 10.90
C PHE A 544 -3.85 -0.67 11.62
#